data_476e86ce6752babae6e068c3488921e8
#
_entry.id   476e86ce6752babae6e068c3488921e8
#
_cell.length_a   1.000
_cell.length_b   1.000
_cell.length_c   1.000
_cell.angle_alpha   90.00
_cell.angle_beta   90.00
_cell.angle_gamma   90.00
#
_symmetry.space_group_name_H-M   'P 1'
#
loop_
_entity.id
_entity.type
_entity.pdbx_description
1 polymer ?
#
loop_
_entity_poly.entity_id
_entity_poly.type
_entity_poly.pdbx_seq_one_letter_code
_entity_poly.pdbx_strand_id
1 'polypeptide(L)'
;MRRIAKLATNPVAIALMASLTIAGCASKKTPNSAADLGLGGGAGAATPGSAQDFTVNVGDRIFFDLDSSAIRADAQGILSRQAQWLNQYGNYAIVVEGHADERGTREYNLALGARRAAATRDYLVSRGVAANRIRTISSGKERPVAVCDDISCWSQNRRAVTTLSGAGS
;
A
#
# COMPACT_ATOMS: atom_id res chain seq x y z
N MET A 1 56.94 13.41 76.89
CA MET A 1 55.44 13.63 76.95
C MET A 1 54.94 13.67 75.46
N ARG A 2 54.42 12.56 75.01
CA ARG A 2 53.90 12.45 73.61
C ARG A 2 52.43 12.67 73.62
N ARG A 3 51.95 13.70 72.94
CA ARG A 3 50.50 13.94 72.74
C ARG A 3 50.05 13.18 71.48
N ILE A 4 49.17 12.23 71.66
CA ILE A 4 48.54 11.47 70.60
C ILE A 4 47.34 12.29 70.14
N ALA A 5 47.37 12.76 68.90
CA ALA A 5 46.22 13.40 68.25
C ALA A 5 45.21 12.31 67.80
N LYS A 6 43.99 12.37 68.38
CA LYS A 6 42.89 11.51 67.96
C LYS A 6 42.32 12.05 66.61
N LEU A 7 42.45 11.30 65.55
CA LEU A 7 41.69 11.55 64.30
C LEU A 7 40.23 11.22 64.60
N ALA A 8 39.40 12.22 64.53
CA ALA A 8 37.94 12.05 64.52
C ALA A 8 37.50 11.58 63.12
N THR A 9 37.18 10.33 63.04
CA THR A 9 36.54 9.78 61.82
C THR A 9 35.09 10.23 61.78
N ASN A 10 34.79 11.11 60.88
CA ASN A 10 33.44 11.67 60.70
C ASN A 10 32.62 10.68 59.85
N PRO A 11 31.53 10.06 60.39
CA PRO A 11 30.75 9.03 59.70
C PRO A 11 29.99 9.57 58.48
N VAL A 12 29.91 10.89 58.34
CA VAL A 12 29.23 11.55 57.20
C VAL A 12 30.07 11.50 55.92
N ALA A 13 31.40 11.38 56.01
CA ALA A 13 32.28 11.30 54.83
C ALA A 13 32.26 9.92 54.16
N ILE A 14 31.82 8.87 54.83
CA ILE A 14 31.74 7.49 54.27
C ILE A 14 30.43 7.26 53.53
N ALA A 15 29.36 8.00 53.85
CA ALA A 15 28.08 7.89 53.15
C ALA A 15 28.05 8.53 51.77
N LEU A 16 29.03 9.41 51.44
CA LEU A 16 29.04 10.16 50.15
C LEU A 16 29.81 9.44 49.04
N MET A 17 30.54 8.38 49.31
CA MET A 17 31.29 7.62 48.30
C MET A 17 30.64 6.34 47.77
N ALA A 18 29.46 6.00 48.28
CA ALA A 18 28.71 4.79 47.87
C ALA A 18 27.63 5.03 46.81
N SER A 19 27.44 6.28 46.32
CA SER A 19 26.35 6.63 45.42
C SER A 19 26.74 6.91 43.98
N LEU A 20 27.97 6.52 43.53
CA LEU A 20 28.47 6.87 42.18
C LEU A 20 28.82 5.64 41.32
N THR A 21 28.04 4.57 41.39
CA THR A 21 28.21 3.42 40.45
C THR A 21 26.89 2.82 40.03
N ILE A 22 25.95 3.67 39.56
CA ILE A 22 24.91 3.19 38.66
C ILE A 22 24.94 4.09 37.41
N ALA A 23 26.08 4.05 36.71
CA ALA A 23 26.08 4.34 35.30
C ALA A 23 25.33 3.17 34.65
N GLY A 24 24.02 3.33 34.53
CA GLY A 24 23.18 2.41 33.78
C GLY A 24 23.77 2.25 32.38
N CYS A 25 24.27 1.08 32.05
CA CYS A 25 24.41 0.64 30.67
C CYS A 25 22.99 0.70 30.08
N ALA A 26 22.66 1.81 29.45
CA ALA A 26 21.58 1.84 28.47
C ALA A 26 22.04 0.88 27.36
N SER A 27 21.69 -0.39 27.50
CA SER A 27 21.78 -1.36 26.42
C SER A 27 20.98 -0.75 25.28
N LYS A 28 21.66 -0.17 24.28
CA LYS A 28 21.08 0.07 22.97
C LYS A 28 20.59 -1.31 22.54
N LYS A 29 19.28 -1.55 22.69
CA LYS A 29 18.64 -2.70 22.06
C LYS A 29 18.91 -2.58 20.58
N THR A 30 19.87 -3.35 20.09
CA THR A 30 19.99 -3.56 18.65
C THR A 30 18.68 -4.24 18.23
N PRO A 31 17.97 -3.68 17.23
CA PRO A 31 16.74 -4.30 16.75
C PRO A 31 17.09 -5.70 16.22
N ASN A 32 16.54 -6.74 16.82
CA ASN A 32 16.81 -8.13 16.50
C ASN A 32 15.80 -8.72 15.50
N SER A 33 14.80 -7.93 15.10
CA SER A 33 13.78 -8.39 14.14
C SER A 33 13.35 -7.22 13.24
N ALA A 34 12.81 -7.55 12.07
CA ALA A 34 12.23 -6.58 11.15
C ALA A 34 11.06 -5.79 11.80
N ALA A 35 10.40 -6.36 12.82
CA ALA A 35 9.38 -5.69 13.62
C ALA A 35 9.94 -4.55 14.46
N ASP A 36 11.16 -4.72 15.04
CA ASP A 36 11.83 -3.70 15.86
C ASP A 36 12.35 -2.51 15.03
N LEU A 37 12.55 -2.73 13.73
CA LEU A 37 12.96 -1.67 12.79
C LEU A 37 11.78 -0.87 12.23
N GLY A 38 10.53 -1.18 12.63
CA GLY A 38 9.33 -0.66 11.98
C GLY A 38 9.13 -1.19 10.55
N LEU A 39 10.06 -2.06 10.08
CA LEU A 39 10.00 -2.79 8.82
C LEU A 39 9.25 -4.13 9.00
N GLY A 40 8.88 -4.44 10.21
CA GLY A 40 7.93 -5.48 10.58
C GLY A 40 6.49 -5.02 10.33
N GLY A 41 6.25 -4.33 9.22
CA GLY A 41 5.05 -4.60 8.47
C GLY A 41 5.17 -6.05 8.02
N GLY A 42 4.99 -7.00 8.93
CA GLY A 42 4.52 -8.29 8.55
C GLY A 42 3.37 -8.02 7.61
N ALA A 43 3.05 -8.92 6.67
CA ALA A 43 1.78 -8.91 5.97
C ALA A 43 0.66 -8.85 7.05
N GLY A 44 0.67 -7.75 7.80
CA GLY A 44 -0.23 -7.36 8.85
C GLY A 44 -1.52 -7.16 8.14
N ALA A 45 -2.54 -7.87 8.55
CA ALA A 45 -3.87 -7.76 8.03
C ALA A 45 -4.16 -6.26 7.83
N ALA A 46 -4.28 -5.83 6.57
CA ALA A 46 -4.55 -4.44 6.26
C ALA A 46 -5.84 -4.05 7.01
N THR A 47 -5.84 -2.89 7.66
CA THR A 47 -7.01 -2.43 8.43
C THR A 47 -8.24 -2.48 7.54
N PRO A 48 -9.30 -3.21 7.91
CA PRO A 48 -10.50 -3.32 7.09
C PRO A 48 -11.03 -1.95 6.71
N GLY A 49 -11.36 -1.77 5.42
CA GLY A 49 -11.86 -0.51 4.88
C GLY A 49 -10.77 0.52 4.54
N SER A 50 -9.49 0.21 4.70
CA SER A 50 -8.40 1.06 4.23
C SER A 50 -8.10 0.86 2.75
N ALA A 51 -7.44 1.83 2.11
CA ALA A 51 -6.97 1.69 0.72
C ALA A 51 -5.97 0.51 0.56
N GLN A 52 -5.23 0.20 1.61
CA GLN A 52 -4.35 -0.96 1.65
C GLN A 52 -5.13 -2.28 1.67
N ASP A 53 -6.23 -2.35 2.44
CA ASP A 53 -7.15 -3.49 2.45
C ASP A 53 -7.73 -3.74 1.06
N PHE A 54 -8.17 -2.69 0.37
CA PHE A 54 -8.64 -2.80 -1.01
C PHE A 54 -7.58 -3.37 -1.95
N THR A 55 -6.36 -2.85 -1.90
CA THR A 55 -5.29 -3.28 -2.81
C THR A 55 -4.82 -4.70 -2.54
N VAL A 56 -4.65 -5.09 -1.25
CA VAL A 56 -4.04 -6.36 -0.87
C VAL A 56 -5.05 -7.51 -0.85
N ASN A 57 -6.24 -7.28 -0.27
CA ASN A 57 -7.22 -8.34 -0.01
C ASN A 57 -8.29 -8.46 -1.10
N VAL A 58 -8.65 -7.33 -1.75
CA VAL A 58 -9.68 -7.31 -2.80
C VAL A 58 -9.07 -7.43 -4.20
N GLY A 59 -7.95 -6.73 -4.41
CA GLY A 59 -7.26 -6.59 -5.69
C GLY A 59 -7.73 -5.34 -6.46
N ASP A 60 -6.76 -4.51 -6.83
CA ASP A 60 -6.99 -3.19 -7.45
C ASP A 60 -7.04 -3.23 -8.98
N ARG A 61 -6.74 -4.37 -9.61
CA ARG A 61 -6.56 -4.44 -11.08
C ARG A 61 -7.19 -5.67 -11.69
N ILE A 62 -7.55 -5.53 -12.97
CA ILE A 62 -7.97 -6.62 -13.84
C ILE A 62 -7.18 -6.56 -15.15
N PHE A 63 -7.13 -7.69 -15.85
CA PHE A 63 -6.41 -7.82 -17.11
C PHE A 63 -7.35 -8.10 -18.29
N PHE A 64 -6.87 -7.76 -19.49
CA PHE A 64 -7.61 -7.89 -20.73
C PHE A 64 -6.85 -8.72 -21.76
N ASP A 65 -7.61 -9.32 -22.66
CA ASP A 65 -7.04 -9.99 -23.83
C ASP A 65 -6.48 -8.98 -24.82
N LEU A 66 -5.72 -9.50 -25.80
CA LEU A 66 -5.18 -8.72 -26.87
C LEU A 66 -6.31 -7.99 -27.60
N ASP A 67 -6.13 -6.68 -27.81
CA ASP A 67 -7.05 -5.84 -28.57
C ASP A 67 -8.51 -5.88 -28.10
N SER A 68 -8.73 -6.23 -26.85
CA SER A 68 -10.06 -6.40 -26.25
C SER A 68 -10.27 -5.45 -25.06
N SER A 69 -11.51 -4.99 -24.89
CA SER A 69 -12.03 -4.33 -23.70
C SER A 69 -13.14 -5.14 -23.01
N ALA A 70 -13.38 -6.38 -23.46
CA ALA A 70 -14.34 -7.27 -22.83
C ALA A 70 -13.82 -7.74 -21.47
N ILE A 71 -14.71 -7.74 -20.46
CA ILE A 71 -14.39 -8.22 -19.11
C ILE A 71 -14.29 -9.75 -19.14
N ARG A 72 -13.11 -10.28 -18.85
CA ARG A 72 -12.83 -11.71 -18.80
C ARG A 72 -13.55 -12.38 -17.62
N ALA A 73 -13.77 -13.68 -17.70
CA ALA A 73 -14.44 -14.43 -16.62
C ALA A 73 -13.69 -14.37 -15.29
N ASP A 74 -12.35 -14.45 -15.32
CA ASP A 74 -11.50 -14.29 -14.12
C ASP A 74 -11.57 -12.87 -13.53
N ALA A 75 -11.65 -11.85 -14.38
CA ALA A 75 -11.79 -10.45 -14.00
C ALA A 75 -13.15 -10.15 -13.33
N GLN A 76 -14.22 -10.85 -13.73
CA GLN A 76 -15.55 -10.66 -13.12
C GLN A 76 -15.56 -10.98 -11.62
N GLY A 77 -14.81 -12.01 -11.19
CA GLY A 77 -14.67 -12.35 -9.78
C GLY A 77 -13.98 -11.24 -8.98
N ILE A 78 -12.92 -10.64 -9.54
CA ILE A 78 -12.20 -9.52 -8.91
C ILE A 78 -13.12 -8.30 -8.82
N LEU A 79 -13.76 -7.92 -9.92
CA LEU A 79 -14.67 -6.76 -9.96
C LEU A 79 -15.89 -6.92 -9.05
N SER A 80 -16.40 -8.14 -8.88
CA SER A 80 -17.49 -8.41 -7.95
C SER A 80 -17.05 -8.16 -6.49
N ARG A 81 -15.84 -8.58 -6.11
CA ARG A 81 -15.27 -8.27 -4.79
C ARG A 81 -15.01 -6.77 -4.62
N GLN A 82 -14.48 -6.12 -5.67
CA GLN A 82 -14.32 -4.66 -5.65
C GLN A 82 -15.66 -3.95 -5.42
N ALA A 83 -16.69 -4.31 -6.15
CA ALA A 83 -18.01 -3.70 -6.01
C ALA A 83 -18.60 -3.92 -4.61
N GLN A 84 -18.49 -5.12 -4.04
CA GLN A 84 -18.94 -5.43 -2.68
C GLN A 84 -18.23 -4.53 -1.66
N TRP A 85 -16.89 -4.44 -1.75
CA TRP A 85 -16.09 -3.61 -0.86
C TRP A 85 -16.42 -2.11 -1.02
N LEU A 86 -16.56 -1.61 -2.26
CA LEU A 86 -16.87 -0.22 -2.57
C LEU A 86 -18.31 0.19 -2.13
N ASN A 87 -19.24 -0.75 -2.09
CA ASN A 87 -20.58 -0.53 -1.55
C ASN A 87 -20.57 -0.51 -0.02
N GLN A 88 -19.72 -1.33 0.62
CA GLN A 88 -19.55 -1.34 2.06
C GLN A 88 -18.85 -0.06 2.56
N TYR A 89 -17.85 0.44 1.82
CA TYR A 89 -17.08 1.63 2.15
C TYR A 89 -17.38 2.77 1.18
N GLY A 90 -18.54 3.39 1.36
CA GLY A 90 -19.12 4.36 0.42
C GLY A 90 -18.44 5.73 0.33
N ASN A 91 -17.49 6.03 1.20
CA ASN A 91 -16.82 7.33 1.33
C ASN A 91 -15.69 7.59 0.34
N TYR A 92 -15.29 6.59 -0.46
CA TYR A 92 -14.22 6.74 -1.44
C TYR A 92 -14.73 7.28 -2.77
N ALA A 93 -14.03 8.24 -3.36
CA ALA A 93 -14.09 8.51 -4.78
C ALA A 93 -13.15 7.53 -5.52
N ILE A 94 -13.53 7.16 -6.73
CA ILE A 94 -12.91 6.06 -7.47
C ILE A 94 -12.38 6.59 -8.79
N VAL A 95 -11.15 6.23 -9.13
CA VAL A 95 -10.59 6.45 -10.46
C VAL A 95 -10.28 5.10 -11.07
N VAL A 96 -10.83 4.83 -12.25
CA VAL A 96 -10.51 3.65 -13.06
C VAL A 96 -9.61 4.09 -14.19
N GLU A 97 -8.37 3.62 -14.18
CA GLU A 97 -7.35 3.92 -15.19
C GLU A 97 -7.17 2.72 -16.14
N GLY A 98 -7.39 2.95 -17.45
CA GLY A 98 -7.22 1.92 -18.46
C GLY A 98 -5.89 2.03 -19.20
N HIS A 99 -5.25 0.89 -19.42
CA HIS A 99 -3.94 0.76 -20.03
C HIS A 99 -3.95 -0.23 -21.21
N ALA A 100 -2.97 -0.08 -22.08
CA ALA A 100 -2.71 -0.95 -23.22
C ALA A 100 -1.23 -1.38 -23.22
N ASP A 101 -0.90 -2.41 -24.01
CA ASP A 101 0.50 -2.74 -24.30
C ASP A 101 1.10 -1.75 -25.31
N GLU A 102 2.41 -1.83 -25.56
CA GLU A 102 3.14 -0.84 -26.37
C GLU A 102 2.86 -0.93 -27.87
N ARG A 103 2.24 -2.00 -28.37
CA ARG A 103 1.99 -2.22 -29.81
C ARG A 103 0.90 -1.30 -30.34
N GLY A 104 1.07 -0.83 -31.57
CA GLY A 104 0.14 0.09 -32.24
C GLY A 104 0.42 1.57 -31.94
N THR A 105 -0.42 2.45 -32.49
CA THR A 105 -0.26 3.89 -32.34
C THR A 105 -0.66 4.38 -30.94
N ARG A 106 -0.20 5.56 -30.58
CA ARG A 106 -0.53 6.22 -29.31
C ARG A 106 -2.04 6.47 -29.19
N GLU A 107 -2.62 7.03 -30.25
CA GLU A 107 -4.04 7.39 -30.34
C GLU A 107 -4.93 6.16 -30.20
N TYR A 108 -4.58 5.08 -30.91
CA TYR A 108 -5.29 3.81 -30.80
C TYR A 108 -5.28 3.26 -29.37
N ASN A 109 -4.11 3.22 -28.73
CA ASN A 109 -3.95 2.70 -27.36
C ASN A 109 -4.64 3.59 -26.31
N LEU A 110 -4.67 4.92 -26.53
CA LEU A 110 -5.45 5.81 -25.69
C LEU A 110 -6.94 5.48 -25.77
N ALA A 111 -7.46 5.28 -26.98
CA ALA A 111 -8.86 4.90 -27.18
C ALA A 111 -9.15 3.51 -26.60
N LEU A 112 -8.24 2.52 -26.76
CA LEU A 112 -8.40 1.17 -26.18
C LEU A 112 -8.39 1.21 -24.65
N GLY A 113 -7.47 1.97 -24.05
CA GLY A 113 -7.44 2.18 -22.60
C GLY A 113 -8.72 2.83 -22.08
N ALA A 114 -9.26 3.82 -22.79
CA ALA A 114 -10.53 4.45 -22.44
C ALA A 114 -11.69 3.46 -22.47
N ARG A 115 -11.79 2.60 -23.49
CA ARG A 115 -12.80 1.54 -23.54
C ARG A 115 -12.68 0.54 -22.40
N ARG A 116 -11.46 0.14 -22.01
CA ARG A 116 -11.19 -0.75 -20.86
C ARG A 116 -11.62 -0.12 -19.54
N ALA A 117 -11.29 1.15 -19.34
CA ALA A 117 -11.72 1.88 -18.15
C ALA A 117 -13.26 2.01 -18.10
N ALA A 118 -13.91 2.30 -19.23
CA ALA A 118 -15.36 2.37 -19.33
C ALA A 118 -16.03 1.02 -19.03
N ALA A 119 -15.55 -0.07 -19.63
CA ALA A 119 -16.09 -1.41 -19.39
C ALA A 119 -15.96 -1.82 -17.90
N THR A 120 -14.82 -1.48 -17.27
CA THR A 120 -14.61 -1.71 -15.84
C THR A 120 -15.57 -0.90 -14.99
N ARG A 121 -15.74 0.40 -15.26
CA ARG A 121 -16.74 1.26 -14.59
C ARG A 121 -18.15 0.70 -14.75
N ASP A 122 -18.55 0.34 -15.96
CA ASP A 122 -19.90 -0.12 -16.25
C ASP A 122 -20.21 -1.42 -15.51
N TYR A 123 -19.23 -2.32 -15.38
CA TYR A 123 -19.36 -3.51 -14.56
C TYR A 123 -19.56 -3.16 -13.07
N LEU A 124 -18.76 -2.25 -12.50
CA LEU A 124 -18.90 -1.83 -11.11
C LEU A 124 -20.27 -1.18 -10.86
N VAL A 125 -20.73 -0.34 -11.78
CA VAL A 125 -22.07 0.28 -11.72
C VAL A 125 -23.18 -0.77 -11.78
N SER A 126 -23.07 -1.77 -12.65
CA SER A 126 -24.04 -2.87 -12.73
C SER A 126 -24.12 -3.70 -11.43
N ARG A 127 -23.08 -3.62 -10.59
CA ARG A 127 -23.01 -4.24 -9.26
C ARG A 127 -23.36 -3.30 -8.11
N GLY A 128 -23.94 -2.12 -8.42
CA GLY A 128 -24.49 -1.20 -7.44
C GLY A 128 -23.55 -0.07 -6.98
N VAL A 129 -22.34 0.03 -7.53
CA VAL A 129 -21.47 1.16 -7.21
C VAL A 129 -21.99 2.42 -7.88
N ALA A 130 -22.19 3.51 -7.11
CA ALA A 130 -22.75 4.75 -7.63
C ALA A 130 -21.86 5.37 -8.73
N ALA A 131 -22.41 5.61 -9.91
CA ALA A 131 -21.70 6.08 -11.10
C ALA A 131 -21.01 7.44 -10.87
N ASN A 132 -21.59 8.32 -10.06
CA ASN A 132 -21.05 9.63 -9.72
C ASN A 132 -19.76 9.58 -8.85
N ARG A 133 -19.47 8.42 -8.26
CA ARG A 133 -18.23 8.17 -7.53
C ARG A 133 -17.07 7.75 -8.43
N ILE A 134 -17.36 7.34 -9.68
CA ILE A 134 -16.37 6.71 -10.57
C ILE A 134 -16.00 7.66 -11.70
N ARG A 135 -14.73 8.04 -11.75
CA ARG A 135 -14.12 8.72 -12.89
C ARG A 135 -13.25 7.74 -13.67
N THR A 136 -13.25 7.83 -14.98
CA THR A 136 -12.40 7.03 -15.87
C THR A 136 -11.32 7.89 -16.50
N ILE A 137 -10.12 7.35 -16.62
CA ILE A 137 -9.01 7.94 -17.35
C ILE A 137 -8.34 6.86 -18.22
N SER A 138 -7.63 7.28 -19.26
CA SER A 138 -6.81 6.40 -20.07
C SER A 138 -5.38 6.89 -20.08
N SER A 139 -4.46 6.00 -19.79
CA SER A 139 -3.02 6.19 -20.01
C SER A 139 -2.53 5.48 -21.28
N GLY A 140 -3.42 4.76 -21.98
CA GLY A 140 -3.00 4.02 -23.17
C GLY A 140 -1.77 3.18 -22.89
N LYS A 141 -0.71 3.34 -23.69
CA LYS A 141 0.58 2.66 -23.53
C LYS A 141 1.64 3.47 -22.77
N GLU A 142 1.30 4.66 -22.26
CA GLU A 142 2.26 5.62 -21.72
C GLU A 142 2.79 5.25 -20.31
N ARG A 143 2.12 4.30 -19.63
CA ARG A 143 2.48 3.87 -18.26
C ARG A 143 2.62 2.35 -18.17
N PRO A 144 3.64 1.76 -18.80
CA PRO A 144 3.88 0.32 -18.69
C PRO A 144 4.30 -0.06 -17.27
N VAL A 145 3.90 -1.23 -16.81
CA VAL A 145 4.38 -1.85 -15.56
C VAL A 145 5.42 -2.93 -15.82
N ALA A 146 5.50 -3.41 -17.05
CA ALA A 146 6.51 -4.35 -17.50
C ALA A 146 7.05 -3.88 -18.86
N VAL A 147 8.38 -3.89 -19.00
CA VAL A 147 9.08 -3.39 -20.18
C VAL A 147 9.93 -4.51 -20.74
N CYS A 148 9.42 -5.22 -21.72
CA CYS A 148 10.11 -6.21 -22.53
C CYS A 148 9.28 -6.44 -23.81
N ASP A 149 9.91 -6.97 -24.84
CA ASP A 149 9.27 -7.17 -26.16
C ASP A 149 8.73 -8.62 -26.29
N ASP A 150 7.89 -9.02 -25.32
CA ASP A 150 7.24 -10.32 -25.35
C ASP A 150 5.88 -10.35 -24.64
N ILE A 151 5.18 -11.49 -24.78
CA ILE A 151 3.81 -11.67 -24.27
C ILE A 151 3.72 -11.54 -22.73
N SER A 152 4.80 -11.83 -21.99
CA SER A 152 4.80 -11.77 -20.52
C SER A 152 4.65 -10.34 -20.03
N CYS A 153 5.32 -9.37 -20.66
CA CYS A 153 5.18 -7.95 -20.37
C CYS A 153 3.86 -7.39 -20.93
N TRP A 154 3.52 -7.72 -22.17
CA TRP A 154 2.31 -7.21 -22.81
C TRP A 154 1.04 -7.59 -22.03
N SER A 155 0.98 -8.81 -21.53
CA SER A 155 -0.17 -9.26 -20.74
C SER A 155 -0.36 -8.48 -19.44
N GLN A 156 0.72 -8.03 -18.80
CA GLN A 156 0.67 -7.21 -17.59
C GLN A 156 0.28 -5.75 -17.89
N ASN A 157 0.65 -5.26 -19.09
CA ASN A 157 0.31 -3.91 -19.51
C ASN A 157 -1.15 -3.76 -19.94
N ARG A 158 -1.79 -4.82 -20.45
CA ARG A 158 -3.23 -4.85 -20.79
C ARG A 158 -4.09 -4.95 -19.55
N ARG A 159 -4.31 -3.84 -18.86
CA ARG A 159 -5.01 -3.83 -17.56
C ARG A 159 -5.92 -2.62 -17.38
N ALA A 160 -6.81 -2.70 -16.42
CA ALA A 160 -7.43 -1.54 -15.78
C ALA A 160 -7.13 -1.57 -14.28
N VAL A 161 -6.85 -0.41 -13.71
CA VAL A 161 -6.51 -0.23 -12.30
C VAL A 161 -7.57 0.64 -11.64
N THR A 162 -8.13 0.17 -10.54
CA THR A 162 -9.08 0.89 -9.71
C THR A 162 -8.33 1.51 -8.52
N THR A 163 -8.25 2.83 -8.46
CA THR A 163 -7.62 3.58 -7.38
C THR A 163 -8.66 4.32 -6.56
N LEU A 164 -8.42 4.39 -5.25
CA LEU A 164 -9.28 5.07 -4.29
C LEU A 164 -8.70 6.45 -4.00
N SER A 165 -9.56 7.46 -3.93
CA SER A 165 -9.19 8.82 -3.55
C SER A 165 -10.21 9.38 -2.55
N GLY A 166 -9.75 10.24 -1.65
CA GLY A 166 -10.66 11.01 -0.77
C GLY A 166 -11.11 10.35 0.52
N ALA A 167 -10.55 9.20 0.94
CA ALA A 167 -10.76 8.71 2.29
C ALA A 167 -9.54 9.02 3.16
N GLY A 168 -9.72 9.92 4.09
CA GLY A 168 -8.76 10.20 5.16
C GLY A 168 -7.71 11.25 4.78
N SER A 169 -8.08 12.47 4.77
CA SER A 169 -7.27 13.60 5.19
C SER A 169 -7.73 14.05 6.56
#